data_a2e18ec625c8dd531f9e8a8eafee6a8f
#
_entry.id   a2e18ec625c8dd531f9e8a8eafee6a8f
#
_cell.length_a   1.000
_cell.length_b   1.000
_cell.length_c   1.000
_cell.angle_alpha   90.00
_cell.angle_beta   90.00
_cell.angle_gamma   90.00
#
_symmetry.space_group_name_H-M   'P 1'
#
loop_
_entity.id
_entity.type
_entity.pdbx_description
1 polymer ?
#
loop_
_entity_poly.entity_id
_entity_poly.type
_entity_poly.pdbx_seq_one_letter_code
_entity_poly.pdbx_strand_id
1 'polypeptide(L)'
;LTRRQLEHALAVLLGRTPSDFTLAANDGAELPTLPVVPPGLPSQLLERRPDIAGAERRVAAANAQIGVAQAAFYPNLTLNASGGNPGIGLGLASWTAAPGKVWALGLALAGNIFDGGARSAGVARARASFDAAAATYRQTVLNGFQEVEDNLAAVHALRQEYDADLRAVQAARRAERVTLSQYRAGTATYTSVITAQALALTNER
;
A
#
# COMPACT_ATOMS: atom_id res chain seq x y z
N LEU A 1 -29.01 -4.91 -1.81
CA LEU A 1 -28.02 -5.99 -2.05
C LEU A 1 -26.61 -5.51 -1.73
N THR A 2 -26.19 -4.38 -2.25
CA THR A 2 -24.84 -3.79 -2.14
C THR A 2 -24.40 -3.53 -0.68
N ARG A 3 -25.29 -3.03 0.17
CA ARG A 3 -24.97 -2.77 1.59
C ARG A 3 -24.53 -4.05 2.31
N ARG A 4 -25.29 -5.15 2.18
CA ARG A 4 -24.93 -6.42 2.83
C ARG A 4 -23.60 -6.98 2.30
N GLN A 5 -23.33 -6.82 1.01
CA GLN A 5 -22.07 -7.26 0.41
C GLN A 5 -20.88 -6.47 1.00
N LEU A 6 -21.04 -5.16 1.23
CA LEU A 6 -20.02 -4.33 1.86
C LEU A 6 -19.86 -4.66 3.35
N GLU A 7 -20.94 -4.96 4.08
CA GLU A 7 -20.90 -5.44 5.47
C GLU A 7 -20.10 -6.76 5.57
N HIS A 8 -20.36 -7.71 4.68
CA HIS A 8 -19.61 -8.97 4.64
C HIS A 8 -18.12 -8.76 4.31
N ALA A 9 -17.80 -7.85 3.37
CA ALA A 9 -16.42 -7.50 3.05
C ALA A 9 -15.69 -6.86 4.25
N LEU A 10 -16.39 -6.01 4.98
CA LEU A 10 -15.85 -5.36 6.18
C LEU A 10 -15.62 -6.38 7.32
N ALA A 11 -16.54 -7.33 7.50
CA ALA A 11 -16.38 -8.42 8.46
C ALA A 11 -15.10 -9.22 8.19
N VAL A 12 -14.85 -9.58 6.94
CA VAL A 12 -13.64 -10.30 6.53
C VAL A 12 -12.37 -9.51 6.82
N LEU A 13 -12.36 -8.20 6.53
CA LEU A 13 -11.22 -7.32 6.83
C LEU A 13 -10.94 -7.19 8.33
N LEU A 14 -11.99 -7.30 9.16
CA LEU A 14 -11.88 -7.29 10.61
C LEU A 14 -11.60 -8.67 11.21
N GLY A 15 -11.45 -9.71 10.39
CA GLY A 15 -11.23 -11.09 10.83
C GLY A 15 -12.44 -11.70 11.54
N ARG A 16 -13.67 -11.22 11.27
CA ARG A 16 -14.92 -11.73 11.84
C ARG A 16 -15.72 -12.51 10.81
N THR A 17 -16.54 -13.43 11.29
CA THR A 17 -17.49 -14.14 10.42
C THR A 17 -18.58 -13.17 9.96
N PRO A 18 -18.96 -13.18 8.66
CA PRO A 18 -20.01 -12.30 8.16
C PRO A 18 -21.37 -12.45 8.86
N SER A 19 -21.66 -13.62 9.43
CA SER A 19 -22.87 -13.88 10.20
C SER A 19 -22.94 -13.14 11.54
N ASP A 20 -21.79 -12.83 12.13
CA ASP A 20 -21.67 -12.25 13.47
C ASP A 20 -21.36 -10.75 13.44
N PHE A 21 -21.39 -10.17 12.23
CA PHE A 21 -21.10 -8.76 12.02
C PHE A 21 -22.29 -8.05 11.37
N THR A 22 -22.85 -7.09 12.08
CA THR A 22 -23.89 -6.19 11.55
C THR A 22 -23.52 -4.76 11.87
N LEU A 23 -23.62 -3.89 10.88
CA LEU A 23 -23.52 -2.44 11.08
C LEU A 23 -24.89 -1.87 11.39
N ALA A 24 -24.99 -1.14 12.51
CA ALA A 24 -26.21 -0.40 12.83
C ALA A 24 -26.55 0.55 11.66
N ALA A 25 -27.82 0.56 11.26
CA ALA A 25 -28.29 1.53 10.29
C ALA A 25 -28.24 2.92 10.94
N ASN A 26 -27.50 3.82 10.32
CA ASN A 26 -27.50 5.22 10.74
C ASN A 26 -28.55 5.96 9.90
N ASP A 27 -29.81 5.74 10.24
CA ASP A 27 -30.95 6.37 9.55
C ASP A 27 -30.99 7.84 9.97
N GLY A 28 -30.38 8.72 9.20
CA GLY A 28 -30.35 10.16 9.43
C GLY A 28 -28.97 10.75 9.72
N ALA A 29 -27.88 10.03 9.44
CA ALA A 29 -26.57 10.66 9.48
C ALA A 29 -26.54 11.78 8.45
N GLU A 30 -26.44 13.02 8.93
CA GLU A 30 -25.98 14.13 8.10
C GLU A 30 -24.68 13.69 7.41
N LEU A 31 -24.58 13.93 6.12
CA LEU A 31 -23.34 13.71 5.37
C LEU A 31 -22.21 14.37 6.16
N PRO A 32 -21.10 13.67 6.40
CA PRO A 32 -19.99 14.24 7.15
C PRO A 32 -19.55 15.53 6.47
N THR A 33 -19.44 16.60 7.24
CA THR A 33 -18.91 17.86 6.74
C THR A 33 -17.54 17.61 6.12
N LEU A 34 -17.35 18.03 4.89
CA LEU A 34 -16.08 17.90 4.18
C LEU A 34 -14.96 18.52 5.03
N PRO A 35 -13.96 17.73 5.43
CA PRO A 35 -12.86 18.27 6.22
C PRO A 35 -12.11 19.32 5.41
N VAL A 36 -11.82 20.45 6.06
CA VAL A 36 -10.93 21.44 5.47
C VAL A 36 -9.52 20.86 5.54
N VAL A 37 -9.00 20.44 4.39
CA VAL A 37 -7.60 19.99 4.29
C VAL A 37 -6.73 21.26 4.37
N PRO A 38 -5.94 21.45 5.45
CA PRO A 38 -5.03 22.58 5.52
C PRO A 38 -3.97 22.42 4.41
N PRO A 39 -3.59 23.52 3.73
CA PRO A 39 -2.52 23.50 2.74
C PRO A 39 -1.20 23.21 3.48
N GLY A 40 -0.84 21.93 3.61
CA GLY A 40 0.46 21.48 4.10
C GLY A 40 1.48 21.47 2.97
N LEU A 41 2.77 21.62 3.31
CA LEU A 41 3.83 21.41 2.32
C LEU A 41 3.81 19.95 1.84
N PRO A 42 3.68 19.69 0.54
CA PRO A 42 3.64 18.32 0.00
C PRO A 42 4.84 17.47 0.44
N SER A 43 6.01 18.09 0.62
CA SER A 43 7.23 17.40 1.08
C SER A 43 7.10 16.77 2.47
N GLN A 44 6.43 17.42 3.42
CA GLN A 44 6.23 16.87 4.77
C GLN A 44 5.29 15.66 4.78
N LEU A 45 4.34 15.61 3.86
CA LEU A 45 3.44 14.47 3.69
C LEU A 45 4.20 13.27 3.10
N LEU A 46 5.13 13.53 2.19
CA LEU A 46 5.94 12.48 1.55
C LEU A 46 6.90 11.80 2.52
N GLU A 47 7.51 12.53 3.46
CA GLU A 47 8.39 11.95 4.49
C GLU A 47 7.68 10.93 5.40
N ARG A 48 6.37 11.05 5.54
CA ARG A 48 5.55 10.15 6.37
C ARG A 48 5.00 8.95 5.61
N ARG A 49 5.17 8.90 4.32
CA ARG A 49 4.62 7.80 3.48
C ARG A 49 5.48 6.55 3.62
N PRO A 50 4.88 5.41 4.02
CA PRO A 50 5.62 4.17 4.25
C PRO A 50 6.17 3.54 2.95
N ASP A 51 5.53 3.79 1.81
CA ASP A 51 5.98 3.35 0.49
C ASP A 51 7.29 4.03 0.06
N ILE A 52 7.42 5.34 0.31
CA ILE A 52 8.63 6.13 0.04
C ILE A 52 9.76 5.69 0.97
N ALA A 53 9.48 5.58 2.28
CA ALA A 53 10.45 5.07 3.25
C ALA A 53 10.92 3.64 2.90
N GLY A 54 10.00 2.77 2.47
CA GLY A 54 10.33 1.43 2.00
C GLY A 54 11.21 1.43 0.74
N ALA A 55 10.94 2.31 -0.21
CA ALA A 55 11.76 2.45 -1.42
C ALA A 55 13.18 2.96 -1.09
N GLU A 56 13.31 3.93 -0.18
CA GLU A 56 14.60 4.41 0.32
C GLU A 56 15.43 3.28 0.94
N ARG A 57 14.81 2.45 1.78
CA ARG A 57 15.50 1.30 2.39
C ARG A 57 15.94 0.26 1.36
N ARG A 58 15.20 0.09 0.26
CA ARG A 58 15.62 -0.79 -0.84
C ARG A 58 16.86 -0.25 -1.55
N VAL A 59 16.96 1.08 -1.74
CA VAL A 59 18.16 1.71 -2.29
C VAL A 59 19.36 1.49 -1.36
N ALA A 60 19.18 1.67 -0.05
CA ALA A 60 20.23 1.41 0.94
C ALA A 60 20.68 -0.05 0.92
N ALA A 61 19.74 -0.99 0.82
CA ALA A 61 20.05 -2.42 0.69
C ALA A 61 20.83 -2.74 -0.59
N ALA A 62 20.41 -2.17 -1.73
CA ALA A 62 21.12 -2.34 -3.00
C ALA A 62 22.55 -1.76 -2.96
N ASN A 63 22.74 -0.63 -2.27
CA ASN A 63 24.08 -0.07 -2.05
C ASN A 63 24.95 -0.99 -1.20
N ALA A 64 24.41 -1.61 -0.15
CA ALA A 64 25.14 -2.57 0.65
C ALA A 64 25.56 -3.83 -0.15
N GLN A 65 24.74 -4.24 -1.13
CA GLN A 65 25.07 -5.37 -2.02
C GLN A 65 26.28 -5.08 -2.92
N ILE A 66 26.58 -3.82 -3.24
CA ILE A 66 27.83 -3.44 -3.93
C ILE A 66 29.03 -3.80 -3.05
N GLY A 67 28.96 -3.49 -1.76
CA GLY A 67 30.00 -3.85 -0.79
C GLY A 67 30.20 -5.36 -0.69
N VAL A 68 29.10 -6.13 -0.65
CA VAL A 68 29.15 -7.60 -0.67
C VAL A 68 29.83 -8.12 -1.94
N ALA A 69 29.48 -7.57 -3.10
CA ALA A 69 30.09 -7.94 -4.37
C ALA A 69 31.59 -7.59 -4.43
N GLN A 70 31.99 -6.46 -3.83
CA GLN A 70 33.40 -6.07 -3.71
C GLN A 70 34.17 -6.97 -2.73
N ALA A 71 33.52 -7.40 -1.66
CA ALA A 71 34.13 -8.33 -0.69
C ALA A 71 34.52 -9.66 -1.30
N ALA A 72 33.86 -10.08 -2.40
CA ALA A 72 34.24 -11.29 -3.14
C ALA A 72 35.63 -11.25 -3.78
N PHE A 73 36.28 -10.10 -3.85
CA PHE A 73 37.69 -9.97 -4.28
C PHE A 73 38.70 -10.39 -3.19
N TYR A 74 38.26 -10.41 -1.94
CA TYR A 74 39.10 -10.80 -0.83
C TYR A 74 38.99 -12.30 -0.54
N PRO A 75 40.06 -12.94 -0.02
CA PRO A 75 39.99 -14.33 0.42
C PRO A 75 39.00 -14.54 1.56
N ASN A 76 38.29 -15.65 1.53
CA ASN A 76 37.44 -16.07 2.63
C ASN A 76 38.26 -16.68 3.76
N LEU A 77 38.09 -16.15 4.97
CA LEU A 77 38.68 -16.70 6.19
C LEU A 77 37.61 -17.54 6.91
N THR A 78 37.90 -18.85 7.06
CA THR A 78 36.97 -19.77 7.70
C THR A 78 37.64 -20.35 8.94
N LEU A 79 36.97 -20.29 10.09
CA LEU A 79 37.35 -20.95 11.31
C LEU A 79 36.49 -22.21 11.50
N ASN A 80 37.12 -23.36 11.51
CA ASN A 80 36.47 -24.65 11.72
C ASN A 80 36.87 -25.19 13.06
N ALA A 81 35.89 -25.57 13.88
CA ALA A 81 36.12 -26.27 15.12
C ALA A 81 35.30 -27.59 15.09
N SER A 82 35.94 -28.69 15.33
CA SER A 82 35.27 -29.97 15.43
C SER A 82 35.73 -30.68 16.68
N GLY A 83 34.81 -31.36 17.35
CA GLY A 83 35.10 -32.18 18.51
C GLY A 83 34.20 -33.41 18.50
N GLY A 84 34.72 -34.55 18.85
CA GLY A 84 33.98 -35.80 18.88
C GLY A 84 34.72 -36.92 19.55
N ASN A 85 34.03 -38.01 19.72
CA ASN A 85 34.62 -39.28 20.14
C ASN A 85 34.59 -40.21 18.91
N PRO A 86 35.75 -40.74 18.43
CA PRO A 86 35.80 -41.62 17.29
C PRO A 86 35.25 -43.04 17.59
N GLY A 87 34.61 -43.24 18.74
CA GLY A 87 33.95 -44.50 19.07
C GLY A 87 32.74 -44.79 18.20
N ILE A 88 32.65 -45.99 17.68
CA ILE A 88 31.58 -46.48 16.81
C ILE A 88 30.27 -46.55 17.62
N GLY A 89 29.37 -45.59 17.46
CA GLY A 89 28.04 -45.61 18.06
C GLY A 89 27.22 -44.34 17.81
N LEU A 90 26.06 -44.46 17.19
CA LEU A 90 25.04 -43.42 17.01
C LEU A 90 24.23 -43.27 18.32
N GLY A 91 24.82 -42.68 19.37
CA GLY A 91 24.08 -42.42 20.60
C GLY A 91 24.79 -41.43 21.52
N LEU A 92 24.01 -40.69 22.35
CA LEU A 92 24.51 -39.72 23.33
C LEU A 92 25.51 -40.32 24.32
N ALA A 93 25.44 -41.65 24.58
CA ALA A 93 26.36 -42.37 25.43
C ALA A 93 27.80 -42.42 24.88
N SER A 94 28.00 -42.36 23.57
CA SER A 94 29.33 -42.34 22.95
C SER A 94 30.08 -41.01 23.16
N TRP A 95 29.38 -39.94 23.51
CA TRP A 95 29.95 -38.62 23.79
C TRP A 95 30.57 -38.53 25.20
N THR A 96 30.14 -39.38 26.12
CA THR A 96 30.57 -39.36 27.53
C THR A 96 31.58 -40.43 27.87
N ALA A 97 31.79 -41.45 27.04
CA ALA A 97 32.77 -42.51 27.28
C ALA A 97 34.18 -42.01 26.96
N ALA A 98 35.03 -41.93 27.98
CA ALA A 98 36.46 -41.69 27.81
C ALA A 98 37.15 -43.06 27.64
N PRO A 99 38.27 -43.24 26.91
CA PRO A 99 39.22 -42.25 26.42
C PRO A 99 39.25 -42.21 24.88
N GLY A 100 39.09 -41.07 24.31
CA GLY A 100 39.13 -40.89 22.85
C GLY A 100 38.59 -39.56 22.35
N LYS A 101 38.45 -38.55 23.23
CA LYS A 101 38.05 -37.22 22.82
C LYS A 101 39.11 -36.62 21.89
N VAL A 102 38.72 -36.41 20.63
CA VAL A 102 39.52 -35.70 19.66
C VAL A 102 38.87 -34.35 19.39
N TRP A 103 39.68 -33.34 19.30
CA TRP A 103 39.24 -32.03 18.87
C TRP A 103 40.19 -31.50 17.78
N ALA A 104 39.68 -30.75 16.87
CA ALA A 104 40.46 -30.05 15.88
C ALA A 104 39.97 -28.61 15.75
N LEU A 105 40.91 -27.71 15.69
CA LEU A 105 40.68 -26.31 15.37
C LEU A 105 41.52 -25.99 14.14
N GLY A 106 40.86 -25.51 13.11
CA GLY A 106 41.49 -25.17 11.83
C GLY A 106 41.11 -23.78 11.36
N LEU A 107 42.09 -23.06 10.86
CA LEU A 107 41.92 -21.80 10.15
C LEU A 107 42.23 -22.07 8.70
N ALA A 108 41.29 -21.74 7.79
CA ALA A 108 41.46 -21.88 6.36
C ALA A 108 41.26 -20.50 5.68
N LEU A 109 42.23 -20.15 4.82
CA LEU A 109 42.14 -18.95 3.96
C LEU A 109 42.06 -19.45 2.51
N ALA A 110 40.98 -19.12 1.82
CA ALA A 110 40.75 -19.54 0.44
C ALA A 110 40.35 -18.34 -0.44
N GLY A 111 40.96 -18.23 -1.59
CA GLY A 111 40.64 -17.17 -2.56
C GLY A 111 40.88 -17.63 -3.99
N ASN A 112 40.07 -17.14 -4.90
CA ASN A 112 40.24 -17.38 -6.33
C ASN A 112 41.27 -16.41 -6.90
N ILE A 113 42.28 -16.94 -7.56
CA ILE A 113 43.34 -16.15 -8.24
C ILE A 113 42.86 -15.67 -9.62
N PHE A 114 42.15 -16.56 -10.34
CA PHE A 114 41.65 -16.27 -11.68
C PHE A 114 40.21 -16.75 -11.82
N ASP A 115 39.32 -15.86 -12.27
CA ASP A 115 37.89 -16.12 -12.41
C ASP A 115 37.30 -15.67 -13.77
N GLY A 116 38.15 -15.33 -14.74
CA GLY A 116 37.71 -14.87 -16.07
C GLY A 116 36.84 -13.61 -16.03
N GLY A 117 36.94 -12.79 -14.97
CA GLY A 117 36.18 -11.55 -14.83
C GLY A 117 34.79 -11.70 -14.13
N ALA A 118 34.49 -12.88 -13.59
CA ALA A 118 33.18 -13.12 -12.95
C ALA A 118 32.92 -12.17 -11.78
N ARG A 119 33.94 -11.84 -10.95
CA ARG A 119 33.79 -10.89 -9.83
C ARG A 119 33.56 -9.46 -10.29
N SER A 120 34.27 -9.03 -11.32
CA SER A 120 34.07 -7.69 -11.90
C SER A 120 32.67 -7.53 -12.52
N ALA A 121 32.19 -8.55 -13.24
CA ALA A 121 30.82 -8.60 -13.75
C ALA A 121 29.79 -8.63 -12.58
N GLY A 122 30.11 -9.31 -11.48
CA GLY A 122 29.29 -9.29 -10.25
C GLY A 122 29.13 -7.90 -9.66
N VAL A 123 30.22 -7.13 -9.56
CA VAL A 123 30.19 -5.73 -9.09
C VAL A 123 29.43 -4.84 -10.07
N ALA A 124 29.63 -5.00 -11.38
CA ALA A 124 28.90 -4.24 -12.40
C ALA A 124 27.38 -4.50 -12.29
N ARG A 125 26.98 -5.76 -12.11
CA ARG A 125 25.57 -6.13 -11.88
C ARG A 125 25.01 -5.50 -10.60
N ALA A 126 25.77 -5.50 -9.50
CA ALA A 126 25.33 -4.90 -8.24
C ALA A 126 25.13 -3.38 -8.38
N ARG A 127 26.01 -2.70 -9.13
CA ARG A 127 25.86 -1.26 -9.44
C ARG A 127 24.63 -0.99 -10.29
N ALA A 128 24.41 -1.76 -11.35
CA ALA A 128 23.20 -1.62 -12.16
C ALA A 128 21.92 -1.87 -11.37
N SER A 129 21.93 -2.80 -10.41
CA SER A 129 20.82 -3.02 -9.49
C SER A 129 20.59 -1.84 -8.55
N PHE A 130 21.64 -1.19 -8.08
CA PHE A 130 21.54 0.05 -7.31
C PHE A 130 20.92 1.18 -8.12
N ASP A 131 21.37 1.37 -9.37
CA ASP A 131 20.83 2.41 -10.26
C ASP A 131 19.33 2.18 -10.54
N ALA A 132 18.93 0.91 -10.75
CA ALA A 132 17.53 0.53 -10.92
C ALA A 132 16.71 0.81 -9.66
N ALA A 133 17.24 0.51 -8.47
CA ALA A 133 16.56 0.81 -7.20
C ALA A 133 16.42 2.33 -6.99
N ALA A 134 17.44 3.12 -7.33
CA ALA A 134 17.41 4.58 -7.25
C ALA A 134 16.38 5.18 -8.22
N ALA A 135 16.25 4.64 -9.43
CA ALA A 135 15.24 5.06 -10.39
C ALA A 135 13.83 4.72 -9.89
N THR A 136 13.65 3.53 -9.31
CA THR A 136 12.37 3.12 -8.70
C THR A 136 11.98 4.02 -7.52
N TYR A 137 12.95 4.39 -6.67
CA TYR A 137 12.71 5.35 -5.59
C TYR A 137 12.22 6.70 -6.13
N ARG A 138 12.90 7.26 -7.15
CA ARG A 138 12.46 8.51 -7.79
C ARG A 138 11.05 8.41 -8.34
N GLN A 139 10.72 7.29 -9.01
CA GLN A 139 9.37 7.07 -9.52
C GLN A 139 8.33 7.02 -8.41
N THR A 140 8.63 6.35 -7.29
CA THR A 140 7.73 6.28 -6.13
C THR A 140 7.47 7.67 -5.54
N VAL A 141 8.50 8.52 -5.45
CA VAL A 141 8.36 9.91 -4.98
C VAL A 141 7.50 10.73 -5.94
N LEU A 142 7.73 10.63 -7.26
CA LEU A 142 6.94 11.35 -8.27
C LEU A 142 5.48 10.91 -8.28
N ASN A 143 5.22 9.62 -8.15
CA ASN A 143 3.86 9.11 -8.02
C ASN A 143 3.19 9.63 -6.75
N GLY A 144 3.94 9.73 -5.64
CA GLY A 144 3.45 10.32 -4.40
C GLY A 144 3.03 11.79 -4.57
N PHE A 145 3.81 12.59 -5.29
CA PHE A 145 3.43 13.97 -5.61
C PHE A 145 2.19 14.01 -6.49
N GLN A 146 2.16 13.20 -7.56
CA GLN A 146 1.02 13.14 -8.45
C GLN A 146 -0.27 12.79 -7.69
N GLU A 147 -0.26 11.76 -6.84
CA GLU A 147 -1.43 11.38 -6.06
C GLU A 147 -1.94 12.51 -5.15
N VAL A 148 -1.04 13.28 -4.54
CA VAL A 148 -1.43 14.43 -3.70
C VAL A 148 -2.10 15.51 -4.54
N GLU A 149 -1.49 15.89 -5.66
CA GLU A 149 -2.04 16.93 -6.56
C GLU A 149 -3.37 16.50 -7.17
N ASP A 150 -3.48 15.24 -7.63
CA ASP A 150 -4.72 14.69 -8.19
C ASP A 150 -5.86 14.71 -7.16
N ASN A 151 -5.57 14.33 -5.91
CA ASN A 151 -6.56 14.35 -4.85
C ASN A 151 -6.96 15.78 -4.44
N LEU A 152 -6.05 16.74 -4.40
CA LEU A 152 -6.35 18.13 -4.14
C LEU A 152 -7.22 18.72 -5.25
N ALA A 153 -6.88 18.44 -6.51
CA ALA A 153 -7.69 18.85 -7.66
C ALA A 153 -9.08 18.20 -7.62
N ALA A 154 -9.18 16.92 -7.28
CA ALA A 154 -10.45 16.21 -7.13
C ALA A 154 -11.32 16.83 -6.04
N VAL A 155 -10.78 17.15 -4.87
CA VAL A 155 -11.53 17.82 -3.80
C VAL A 155 -12.07 19.18 -4.25
N HIS A 156 -11.27 19.93 -5.01
CA HIS A 156 -11.72 21.22 -5.54
C HIS A 156 -12.86 21.07 -6.58
N ALA A 157 -12.70 20.12 -7.51
CA ALA A 157 -13.72 19.83 -8.52
C ALA A 157 -15.03 19.33 -7.90
N LEU A 158 -14.94 18.39 -6.95
CA LEU A 158 -16.11 17.83 -6.26
C LEU A 158 -16.87 18.89 -5.45
N ARG A 159 -16.18 19.88 -4.89
CA ARG A 159 -16.87 21.02 -4.24
C ARG A 159 -17.69 21.83 -5.23
N GLN A 160 -17.14 22.13 -6.41
CA GLN A 160 -17.86 22.86 -7.45
C GLN A 160 -19.05 22.05 -7.97
N GLU A 161 -18.88 20.74 -8.15
CA GLU A 161 -19.95 19.81 -8.55
C GLU A 161 -21.07 19.81 -7.50
N TYR A 162 -20.73 19.62 -6.22
CA TYR A 162 -21.70 19.65 -5.13
C TYR A 162 -22.54 20.95 -5.09
N ASP A 163 -21.90 22.11 -5.27
CA ASP A 163 -22.60 23.38 -5.33
C ASP A 163 -23.53 23.48 -6.57
N ALA A 164 -23.15 22.87 -7.69
CA ALA A 164 -23.97 22.80 -8.89
C ALA A 164 -25.17 21.87 -8.69
N ASP A 165 -24.96 20.71 -8.08
CA ASP A 165 -26.00 19.74 -7.79
C ASP A 165 -27.04 20.29 -6.79
N LEU A 166 -26.59 20.99 -5.75
CA LEU A 166 -27.51 21.66 -4.83
C LEU A 166 -28.41 22.66 -5.55
N ARG A 167 -27.86 23.43 -6.51
CA ARG A 167 -28.67 24.35 -7.33
C ARG A 167 -29.65 23.62 -8.23
N ALA A 168 -29.24 22.49 -8.81
CA ALA A 168 -30.08 21.64 -9.64
C ALA A 168 -31.26 21.04 -8.86
N VAL A 169 -30.97 20.48 -7.66
CA VAL A 169 -32.03 19.99 -6.75
C VAL A 169 -33.02 21.06 -6.39
N GLN A 170 -32.55 22.25 -6.00
CA GLN A 170 -33.42 23.38 -5.67
C GLN A 170 -34.27 23.84 -6.85
N ALA A 171 -33.71 23.85 -8.06
CA ALA A 171 -34.45 24.20 -9.28
C ALA A 171 -35.51 23.14 -9.60
N ALA A 172 -35.16 21.86 -9.54
CA ALA A 172 -36.07 20.73 -9.77
C ALA A 172 -37.25 20.74 -8.78
N ARG A 173 -36.97 20.93 -7.49
CA ARG A 173 -38.04 21.05 -6.47
C ARG A 173 -38.93 22.31 -6.67
N ARG A 174 -38.38 23.43 -7.15
CA ARG A 174 -39.20 24.60 -7.51
C ARG A 174 -40.10 24.28 -8.70
N ALA A 175 -39.57 23.64 -9.75
CA ALA A 175 -40.34 23.23 -10.92
C ALA A 175 -41.47 22.25 -10.53
N GLU A 176 -41.22 21.27 -9.68
CA GLU A 176 -42.23 20.36 -9.14
C GLU A 176 -43.37 21.13 -8.46
N ARG A 177 -43.05 22.02 -7.53
CA ARG A 177 -44.08 22.82 -6.82
C ARG A 177 -44.92 23.67 -7.76
N VAL A 178 -44.29 24.30 -8.76
CA VAL A 178 -45.00 25.14 -9.77
C VAL A 178 -45.91 24.24 -10.61
N THR A 179 -45.42 23.12 -11.12
CA THR A 179 -46.20 22.19 -11.94
C THR A 179 -47.38 21.60 -11.17
N LEU A 180 -47.17 21.26 -9.88
CA LEU A 180 -48.25 20.78 -9.01
C LEU A 180 -49.34 21.87 -8.80
N SER A 181 -48.95 23.14 -8.63
CA SER A 181 -49.90 24.25 -8.48
C SER A 181 -50.67 24.49 -9.77
N GLN A 182 -50.02 24.41 -10.94
CA GLN A 182 -50.68 24.50 -12.25
C GLN A 182 -51.66 23.37 -12.50
N TYR A 183 -51.33 22.15 -12.10
CA TYR A 183 -52.23 21.01 -12.16
C TYR A 183 -53.48 21.23 -11.30
N ARG A 184 -53.31 21.72 -10.07
CA ARG A 184 -54.43 22.05 -9.19
C ARG A 184 -55.33 23.18 -9.75
N ALA A 185 -54.75 24.09 -10.50
CA ALA A 185 -55.45 25.13 -11.21
C ALA A 185 -56.09 24.67 -12.55
N GLY A 186 -55.90 23.42 -12.95
CA GLY A 186 -56.41 22.87 -14.20
C GLY A 186 -55.64 23.28 -15.46
N THR A 187 -54.45 23.91 -15.33
CA THR A 187 -53.65 24.45 -16.46
C THR A 187 -52.50 23.52 -16.88
N ALA A 188 -52.21 22.45 -16.15
CA ALA A 188 -51.20 21.44 -16.48
C ALA A 188 -51.78 20.05 -16.41
N THR A 189 -51.18 19.10 -17.14
CA THR A 189 -51.55 17.67 -17.12
C THR A 189 -50.89 16.95 -15.93
N TYR A 190 -51.51 15.85 -15.47
CA TYR A 190 -50.93 15.01 -14.43
C TYR A 190 -49.59 14.38 -14.83
N THR A 191 -49.43 14.07 -16.12
CA THR A 191 -48.15 13.58 -16.67
C THR A 191 -47.01 14.55 -16.44
N SER A 192 -47.28 15.87 -16.58
CA SER A 192 -46.27 16.92 -16.31
C SER A 192 -45.82 16.89 -14.84
N VAL A 193 -46.76 16.66 -13.90
CA VAL A 193 -46.44 16.54 -12.47
C VAL A 193 -45.53 15.33 -12.21
N ILE A 194 -45.88 14.15 -12.76
CA ILE A 194 -45.05 12.96 -12.62
C ILE A 194 -43.65 13.17 -13.15
N THR A 195 -43.52 13.79 -14.32
CA THR A 195 -42.19 14.09 -14.91
C THR A 195 -41.38 15.03 -14.04
N ALA A 196 -41.99 16.07 -13.48
CA ALA A 196 -41.33 17.01 -12.60
C ALA A 196 -40.89 16.36 -11.28
N GLN A 197 -41.74 15.48 -10.72
CA GLN A 197 -41.39 14.69 -9.51
C GLN A 197 -40.26 13.72 -9.77
N ALA A 198 -40.29 12.98 -10.88
CA ALA A 198 -39.23 12.05 -11.25
C ALA A 198 -37.88 12.77 -11.43
N LEU A 199 -37.90 13.99 -12.04
CA LEU A 199 -36.70 14.80 -12.18
C LEU A 199 -36.16 15.29 -10.82
N ALA A 200 -37.06 15.72 -9.93
CA ALA A 200 -36.66 16.14 -8.57
C ALA A 200 -35.99 15.00 -7.80
N LEU A 201 -36.60 13.81 -7.79
CA LEU A 201 -36.06 12.62 -7.15
C LEU A 201 -34.74 12.14 -7.77
N THR A 202 -34.59 12.31 -9.08
CA THR A 202 -33.35 11.92 -9.78
C THR A 202 -32.19 12.84 -9.37
N ASN A 203 -32.44 14.14 -9.24
CA ASN A 203 -31.41 15.10 -8.82
C ASN A 203 -31.09 14.99 -7.32
N GLU A 204 -31.97 14.44 -6.49
CA GLU A 204 -31.72 14.20 -5.05
C GLU A 204 -30.92 12.93 -4.78
N ARG A 205 -30.76 12.04 -5.73
CA ARG A 205 -30.12 10.72 -5.59
C ARG A 205 -28.62 10.76 -5.88
#